data_ff1a4de6950809fde6cac0df00c995af
#
_entry.id   ff1a4de6950809fde6cac0df00c995af
#
_cell.length_a   1.000
_cell.length_b   1.000
_cell.length_c   1.000
_cell.angle_alpha   90.00
_cell.angle_beta   90.00
_cell.angle_gamma   90.00
#
_symmetry.space_group_name_H-M   'P 1'
#
loop_
_entity.id
_entity.type
_entity.pdbx_description
1 polymer ?
#
loop_
_entity_poly.entity_id
_entity_poly.type
_entity_poly.pdbx_seq_one_letter_code
_entity_poly.pdbx_strand_id
1 'polypeptide(L)'
;GRWLRVAVDGAPAAAPDRLAVGLVDPLRVRGRAARPIPASGFLRAASLRLELGRQDPDGYYQRWLDQPGLRREVLDPLGPGGRGRVLPSLWDPATDRATRAGYLTVPPGGVVLVSGALLLGGGLPFDLTVHLALSPAALARRTDPDHQWTLPAFARYRREVAPEQVADIVVRTDDPDHPAILDHR
;
A
#
# COMPACT_ATOMS: atom_id res chain seq x y z
N GLY A 1 14.62 16.24 -11.82
CA GLY A 1 14.22 14.87 -12.13
C GLY A 1 12.76 14.65 -11.72
N ARG A 2 12.07 13.76 -12.41
CA ARG A 2 10.67 13.42 -12.12
C ARG A 2 10.61 12.60 -10.81
N TRP A 3 9.66 12.92 -9.94
CA TRP A 3 9.30 12.05 -8.80
C TRP A 3 8.73 10.71 -9.30
N LEU A 4 8.88 9.68 -8.50
CA LEU A 4 8.31 8.38 -8.77
C LEU A 4 7.39 7.97 -7.61
N ARG A 5 6.14 7.64 -7.94
CA ARG A 5 5.11 7.17 -7.01
C ARG A 5 4.97 5.65 -7.19
N VAL A 6 5.43 4.90 -6.22
CA VAL A 6 5.45 3.44 -6.28
C VAL A 6 4.43 2.86 -5.32
N ALA A 7 3.58 1.96 -5.80
CA ALA A 7 2.78 1.10 -4.94
C ALA A 7 3.57 -0.15 -4.58
N VAL A 8 3.61 -0.48 -3.30
CA VAL A 8 4.04 -1.80 -2.79
C VAL A 8 2.80 -2.44 -2.19
N ASP A 9 2.02 -3.09 -3.05
CA ASP A 9 0.74 -3.70 -2.72
C ASP A 9 0.91 -5.13 -2.22
N GLY A 10 0.11 -5.52 -1.25
CA GLY A 10 0.06 -6.89 -0.75
C GLY A 10 -0.72 -6.99 0.57
N ALA A 11 -1.24 -8.17 0.85
CA ALA A 11 -1.85 -8.43 2.14
C ALA A 11 -0.86 -8.18 3.28
N PRO A 12 -1.30 -7.81 4.51
CA PRO A 12 -0.40 -7.62 5.65
C PRO A 12 0.52 -8.82 5.89
N ALA A 13 0.04 -10.03 5.65
CA ALA A 13 0.81 -11.27 5.74
C ALA A 13 1.98 -11.36 4.74
N ALA A 14 1.97 -10.57 3.65
CA ALA A 14 3.08 -10.44 2.70
C ALA A 14 4.11 -9.38 3.12
N ALA A 15 3.83 -8.62 4.18
CA ALA A 15 4.69 -7.58 4.74
C ALA A 15 5.14 -6.50 3.74
N PRO A 16 4.22 -5.81 3.03
CA PRO A 16 4.56 -4.78 2.05
C PRO A 16 5.36 -3.62 2.67
N ASP A 17 5.09 -3.26 3.93
CA ASP A 17 5.82 -2.20 4.64
C ASP A 17 7.29 -2.56 4.83
N ARG A 18 7.59 -3.84 5.11
CA ARG A 18 8.97 -4.33 5.26
C ARG A 18 9.75 -4.16 3.95
N LEU A 19 9.14 -4.49 2.81
CA LEU A 19 9.77 -4.28 1.51
C LEU A 19 9.99 -2.79 1.23
N ALA A 20 8.98 -1.95 1.45
CA ALA A 20 9.09 -0.51 1.22
C ALA A 20 10.21 0.13 2.04
N VAL A 21 10.35 -0.24 3.32
CA VAL A 21 11.45 0.20 4.19
C VAL A 21 12.79 -0.35 3.69
N GLY A 22 12.84 -1.63 3.33
CA GLY A 22 14.06 -2.28 2.83
C GLY A 22 14.62 -1.68 1.53
N LEU A 23 13.76 -1.05 0.71
CA LEU A 23 14.17 -0.40 -0.53
C LEU A 23 14.79 1.00 -0.34
N VAL A 24 14.69 1.61 0.85
CA VAL A 24 15.20 2.97 1.10
C VAL A 24 16.70 3.07 0.87
N ASP A 25 17.48 2.22 1.51
CA ASP A 25 18.94 2.26 1.39
C ASP A 25 19.45 1.87 0.00
N PRO A 26 18.94 0.82 -0.66
CA PRO A 26 19.31 0.54 -2.06
C PRO A 26 19.02 1.68 -3.03
N LEU A 27 17.92 2.41 -2.84
CA LEU A 27 17.60 3.58 -3.66
C LEU A 27 18.52 4.76 -3.35
N ARG A 28 18.84 4.99 -2.08
CA ARG A 28 19.78 6.03 -1.65
C ARG A 28 21.18 5.81 -2.25
N VAL A 29 21.68 4.57 -2.23
CA VAL A 29 22.96 4.22 -2.87
C VAL A 29 22.96 4.53 -4.37
N ARG A 30 21.80 4.45 -5.03
CA ARG A 30 21.61 4.83 -6.43
C ARG A 30 21.31 6.32 -6.64
N GLY A 31 21.54 7.15 -5.63
CA GLY A 31 21.33 8.62 -5.68
C GLY A 31 19.86 9.05 -5.66
N ARG A 32 18.93 8.17 -5.28
CA ARG A 32 17.51 8.48 -5.20
C ARG A 32 17.02 8.53 -3.74
N ALA A 33 16.60 9.70 -3.29
CA ALA A 33 15.95 9.82 -2.00
C ALA A 33 14.63 9.02 -2.03
N ALA A 34 14.41 8.15 -1.04
CA ALA A 34 13.20 7.34 -0.93
C ALA A 34 12.46 7.62 0.37
N ARG A 35 11.12 7.64 0.30
CA ARG A 35 10.22 7.84 1.45
C ARG A 35 9.16 6.75 1.47
N PRO A 36 9.22 5.81 2.43
CA PRO A 36 8.12 4.88 2.66
C PRO A 36 6.96 5.62 3.33
N ILE A 37 5.76 5.36 2.85
CA ILE A 37 4.50 5.90 3.38
C ILE A 37 3.53 4.73 3.50
N PRO A 38 3.28 4.22 4.71
CA PRO A 38 2.31 3.15 4.92
C PRO A 38 0.89 3.67 4.70
N ALA A 39 0.11 2.95 3.89
CA ALA A 39 -1.28 3.27 3.62
C ALA A 39 -2.17 3.17 4.87
N SER A 40 -1.72 2.48 5.92
CA SER A 40 -2.39 2.45 7.22
C SER A 40 -2.51 3.83 7.87
N GLY A 41 -1.62 4.77 7.53
CA GLY A 41 -1.74 6.19 7.93
C GLY A 41 -2.85 6.96 7.21
N PHE A 42 -3.54 6.33 6.28
CA PHE A 42 -4.65 6.88 5.50
C PHE A 42 -5.93 6.06 5.64
N LEU A 43 -6.07 5.31 6.71
CA LEU A 43 -7.33 4.66 7.04
C LEU A 43 -8.34 5.70 7.52
N ARG A 44 -9.61 5.49 7.20
CA ARG A 44 -10.70 6.34 7.72
C ARG A 44 -10.87 6.15 9.23
N ALA A 45 -11.56 7.07 9.87
CA ALA A 45 -11.94 6.95 11.28
C ALA A 45 -12.70 5.64 11.56
N ALA A 46 -12.58 5.09 12.77
CA ALA A 46 -13.24 3.85 13.15
C ALA A 46 -14.76 3.90 12.97
N SER A 47 -15.39 5.05 13.20
CA SER A 47 -16.82 5.25 12.97
C SER A 47 -17.26 4.95 11.52
N LEU A 48 -16.40 5.22 10.54
CA LEU A 48 -16.65 4.94 9.13
C LEU A 48 -16.20 3.52 8.72
N ARG A 49 -15.06 3.07 9.27
CA ARG A 49 -14.53 1.73 8.97
C ARG A 49 -15.40 0.62 9.50
N LEU A 50 -16.01 0.84 10.67
CA LEU A 50 -16.74 -0.17 11.43
C LEU A 50 -18.26 0.02 11.37
N GLU A 51 -18.74 0.88 10.47
CA GLU A 51 -20.17 1.20 10.31
C GLU A 51 -21.03 -0.06 10.05
N LEU A 52 -20.50 -1.01 9.26
CA LEU A 52 -21.18 -2.26 8.92
C LEU A 52 -20.77 -3.45 9.83
N GLY A 53 -19.96 -3.17 10.85
CA GLY A 53 -19.46 -4.19 11.78
C GLY A 53 -17.93 -4.21 11.85
N ARG A 54 -17.42 -4.82 12.94
CA ARG A 54 -15.97 -4.86 13.20
C ARG A 54 -15.22 -5.84 12.29
N GLN A 55 -15.90 -6.84 11.78
CA GLN A 55 -15.33 -7.92 10.97
C GLN A 55 -16.12 -8.08 9.67
N ASP A 56 -16.35 -6.95 8.98
CA ASP A 56 -17.03 -6.93 7.69
C ASP A 56 -16.01 -6.90 6.55
N PRO A 57 -15.86 -7.99 5.76
CA PRO A 57 -14.90 -8.06 4.66
C PRO A 57 -15.19 -7.06 3.54
N ASP A 58 -16.46 -6.77 3.25
CA ASP A 58 -16.84 -5.83 2.21
C ASP A 58 -16.52 -4.39 2.61
N GLY A 59 -16.75 -4.04 3.88
CA GLY A 59 -16.30 -2.78 4.46
C GLY A 59 -14.79 -2.64 4.41
N TYR A 60 -14.04 -3.68 4.77
CA TYR A 60 -12.60 -3.70 4.67
C TYR A 60 -12.11 -3.46 3.22
N TYR A 61 -12.72 -4.13 2.27
CA TYR A 61 -12.38 -4.00 0.85
C TYR A 61 -12.66 -2.61 0.28
N GLN A 62 -13.81 -2.01 0.63
CA GLN A 62 -14.32 -0.81 -0.05
C GLN A 62 -14.11 0.49 0.71
N ARG A 63 -14.04 0.44 2.06
CA ARG A 63 -14.25 1.63 2.88
C ARG A 63 -13.11 1.97 3.83
N TRP A 64 -12.18 1.06 4.08
CA TRP A 64 -11.17 1.31 5.10
C TRP A 64 -10.12 2.33 4.66
N LEU A 65 -9.64 2.24 3.43
CA LEU A 65 -8.66 3.19 2.91
C LEU A 65 -9.34 4.48 2.43
N ASP A 66 -8.86 5.62 2.90
CA ASP A 66 -9.18 6.94 2.37
C ASP A 66 -8.36 7.20 1.10
N GLN A 67 -8.76 6.58 -0.02
CA GLN A 67 -8.08 6.74 -1.31
C GLN A 67 -8.04 8.22 -1.77
N PRO A 68 -9.12 9.02 -1.63
CA PRO A 68 -9.06 10.44 -1.94
C PRO A 68 -8.04 11.20 -1.10
N GLY A 69 -7.94 10.91 0.20
CA GLY A 69 -6.95 11.50 1.10
C GLY A 69 -5.53 11.12 0.71
N LEU A 70 -5.26 9.83 0.47
CA LEU A 70 -3.96 9.34 0.01
C LEU A 70 -3.56 9.99 -1.32
N ARG A 71 -4.48 10.08 -2.27
CA ARG A 71 -4.24 10.73 -3.56
C ARG A 71 -3.88 12.20 -3.40
N ARG A 72 -4.72 12.97 -2.69
CA ARG A 72 -4.56 14.41 -2.50
C ARG A 72 -3.28 14.77 -1.75
N GLU A 73 -2.94 14.01 -0.70
CA GLU A 73 -1.85 14.37 0.21
C GLU A 73 -0.49 13.75 -0.16
N VAL A 74 -0.48 12.67 -0.97
CA VAL A 74 0.75 11.95 -1.30
C VAL A 74 1.00 11.91 -2.80
N LEU A 75 0.01 11.49 -3.60
CA LEU A 75 0.25 11.16 -5.00
C LEU A 75 0.17 12.38 -5.92
N ASP A 76 -0.85 13.21 -5.79
CA ASP A 76 -1.02 14.41 -6.63
C ASP A 76 0.10 15.45 -6.41
N PRO A 77 0.63 15.67 -5.17
CA PRO A 77 1.77 16.57 -4.97
C PRO A 77 3.07 16.15 -5.65
N LEU A 78 3.17 14.90 -6.09
CA LEU A 78 4.31 14.33 -6.84
C LEU A 78 4.00 14.16 -8.33
N GLY A 79 2.79 14.49 -8.74
CA GLY A 79 2.33 14.46 -10.13
C GLY A 79 2.80 15.68 -10.93
N PRO A 80 2.35 15.81 -12.19
CA PRO A 80 2.61 16.98 -13.01
C PRO A 80 2.14 18.28 -12.33
N GLY A 81 3.04 19.25 -12.21
CA GLY A 81 2.78 20.53 -11.53
C GLY A 81 2.78 20.46 -10.00
N GLY A 82 3.09 19.31 -9.44
CA GLY A 82 3.19 19.12 -7.99
C GLY A 82 4.37 19.87 -7.37
N ARG A 83 4.34 20.03 -6.04
CA ARG A 83 5.35 20.78 -5.28
C ARG A 83 6.32 19.90 -4.50
N GLY A 84 6.21 18.57 -4.61
CA GLY A 84 7.08 17.64 -3.89
C GLY A 84 6.88 17.62 -2.37
N ARG A 85 5.76 18.14 -1.86
CA ARG A 85 5.44 18.15 -0.43
C ARG A 85 4.30 17.19 -0.15
N VAL A 86 4.57 16.16 0.63
CA VAL A 86 3.64 15.09 0.95
C VAL A 86 3.34 15.03 2.45
N LEU A 87 2.16 14.59 2.81
CA LEU A 87 1.79 14.32 4.19
C LEU A 87 2.01 12.82 4.47
N PRO A 88 2.78 12.42 5.49
CA PRO A 88 3.10 11.00 5.72
C PRO A 88 1.92 10.20 6.29
N SER A 89 0.96 10.86 6.93
CA SER A 89 -0.25 10.22 7.48
C SER A 89 -1.32 11.24 7.82
N LEU A 90 -2.58 10.84 7.74
CA LEU A 90 -3.76 11.62 8.17
C LEU A 90 -4.30 11.11 9.49
N TRP A 91 -4.29 9.79 9.69
CA TRP A 91 -5.00 9.11 10.76
C TRP A 91 -4.16 8.03 11.42
N ASP A 92 -4.21 7.96 12.74
CA ASP A 92 -3.65 6.86 13.52
C ASP A 92 -4.78 5.87 13.85
N PRO A 93 -4.81 4.70 13.23
CA PRO A 93 -5.88 3.73 13.46
C PRO A 93 -5.84 3.07 14.84
N ALA A 94 -4.72 3.12 15.55
CA ALA A 94 -4.59 2.52 16.88
C ALA A 94 -5.25 3.39 17.95
N THR A 95 -5.06 4.70 17.86
CA THR A 95 -5.67 5.67 18.79
C THR A 95 -6.98 6.25 18.27
N ASP A 96 -7.33 5.96 17.02
CA ASP A 96 -8.46 6.51 16.26
C ASP A 96 -8.50 8.05 16.27
N ARG A 97 -7.34 8.67 15.99
CA ARG A 97 -7.17 10.13 15.99
C ARG A 97 -6.39 10.62 14.79
N ALA A 98 -6.62 11.88 14.41
CA ALA A 98 -5.80 12.57 13.43
C ALA A 98 -4.34 12.68 13.91
N THR A 99 -3.38 12.30 13.05
CA THR A 99 -1.95 12.31 13.39
C THR A 99 -1.39 13.72 13.52
N ARG A 100 -2.01 14.72 12.87
CA ARG A 100 -1.48 16.10 12.75
C ARG A 100 -0.03 16.14 12.28
N ALA A 101 0.34 15.20 11.41
CA ALA A 101 1.70 15.09 10.89
C ALA A 101 2.09 16.34 10.10
N GLY A 102 3.36 16.71 10.16
CA GLY A 102 3.90 17.78 9.32
C GLY A 102 4.19 17.30 7.89
N TYR A 103 4.10 18.20 6.92
CA TYR A 103 4.48 17.90 5.54
C TYR A 103 5.98 17.61 5.41
N LEU A 104 6.30 16.61 4.62
CA LEU A 104 7.67 16.24 4.24
C LEU A 104 7.96 16.73 2.83
N THR A 105 9.17 17.22 2.59
CA THR A 105 9.64 17.53 1.24
C THR A 105 10.34 16.32 0.64
N VAL A 106 9.90 15.92 -0.55
CA VAL A 106 10.54 14.89 -1.36
C VAL A 106 11.41 15.61 -2.40
N PRO A 107 12.74 15.44 -2.38
CA PRO A 107 13.62 16.12 -3.33
C PRO A 107 13.27 15.76 -4.78
N PRO A 108 13.59 16.63 -5.77
CA PRO A 108 13.40 16.30 -7.18
C PRO A 108 14.08 14.97 -7.54
N GLY A 109 13.37 14.11 -8.27
CA GLY A 109 13.85 12.76 -8.59
C GLY A 109 13.69 11.73 -7.46
N GLY A 110 13.16 12.14 -6.31
CA GLY A 110 12.87 11.23 -5.21
C GLY A 110 11.77 10.23 -5.51
N VAL A 111 11.68 9.20 -4.67
CA VAL A 111 10.72 8.09 -4.77
C VAL A 111 9.85 8.06 -3.53
N VAL A 112 8.55 7.97 -3.69
CA VAL A 112 7.63 7.63 -2.60
C VAL A 112 7.14 6.20 -2.79
N LEU A 113 7.28 5.40 -1.73
CA LEU A 113 6.89 4.00 -1.67
C LEU A 113 5.64 3.90 -0.79
N VAL A 114 4.46 3.88 -1.41
CA VAL A 114 3.19 3.67 -0.68
C VAL A 114 3.00 2.17 -0.50
N SER A 115 2.99 1.71 0.75
CA SER A 115 2.88 0.29 1.07
C SER A 115 1.56 -0.03 1.78
N GLY A 116 0.97 -1.16 1.45
CA GLY A 116 -0.27 -1.62 2.10
C GLY A 116 -1.08 -2.56 1.24
N ALA A 117 -2.30 -2.84 1.70
CA ALA A 117 -3.21 -3.76 1.05
C ALA A 117 -4.22 -3.03 0.14
N LEU A 118 -4.66 -3.70 -0.92
CA LEU A 118 -5.78 -3.27 -1.77
C LEU A 118 -5.53 -1.92 -2.46
N LEU A 119 -4.28 -1.64 -2.86
CA LEU A 119 -3.88 -0.36 -3.45
C LEU A 119 -4.17 -0.27 -4.95
N LEU A 120 -4.30 -1.43 -5.65
CA LEU A 120 -4.47 -1.48 -7.09
C LEU A 120 -5.96 -1.52 -7.48
N GLY A 121 -6.26 -1.18 -8.75
CA GLY A 121 -7.63 -1.22 -9.27
C GLY A 121 -8.51 -0.01 -8.92
N GLY A 122 -8.12 0.83 -7.95
CA GLY A 122 -8.88 2.01 -7.52
C GLY A 122 -8.56 3.31 -8.27
N GLY A 123 -7.74 3.27 -9.32
CA GLY A 123 -7.39 4.45 -10.11
C GLY A 123 -6.42 5.42 -9.40
N LEU A 124 -5.70 4.99 -8.39
CA LEU A 124 -4.61 5.76 -7.78
C LEU A 124 -3.47 5.94 -8.79
N PRO A 125 -2.95 7.17 -8.99
CA PRO A 125 -1.99 7.47 -10.05
C PRO A 125 -0.56 7.08 -9.67
N PHE A 126 -0.30 5.78 -9.53
CA PHE A 126 1.05 5.26 -9.37
C PHE A 126 1.80 5.26 -10.71
N ASP A 127 3.12 5.45 -10.65
CA ASP A 127 4.03 5.38 -11.81
C ASP A 127 4.64 3.97 -11.97
N LEU A 128 4.68 3.21 -10.88
CA LEU A 128 5.13 1.82 -10.83
C LEU A 128 4.37 1.08 -9.73
N THR A 129 4.00 -0.16 -10.00
CA THR A 129 3.25 -1.01 -9.08
C THR A 129 3.99 -2.34 -8.86
N VAL A 130 4.19 -2.67 -7.58
CA VAL A 130 4.76 -3.95 -7.14
C VAL A 130 3.69 -4.66 -6.32
N HIS A 131 3.33 -5.89 -6.71
CA HIS A 131 2.41 -6.72 -5.95
C HIS A 131 3.13 -7.89 -5.29
N LEU A 132 2.98 -8.01 -3.96
CA LEU A 132 3.48 -9.14 -3.19
C LEU A 132 2.40 -10.23 -3.16
N ALA A 133 2.54 -11.21 -4.04
CA ALA A 133 1.58 -12.28 -4.21
C ALA A 133 1.76 -13.39 -3.15
N LEU A 134 0.65 -13.81 -2.56
CA LEU A 134 0.54 -15.00 -1.74
C LEU A 134 -0.51 -15.92 -2.35
N SER A 135 -0.22 -17.22 -2.42
CA SER A 135 -1.27 -18.20 -2.72
C SER A 135 -2.37 -18.14 -1.65
N PRO A 136 -3.63 -18.54 -1.97
CA PRO A 136 -4.71 -18.54 -0.97
C PRO A 136 -4.36 -19.33 0.28
N ALA A 137 -3.67 -20.46 0.12
CA ALA A 137 -3.26 -21.31 1.22
C ALA A 137 -2.19 -20.64 2.10
N ALA A 138 -1.19 -19.98 1.49
CA ALA A 138 -0.15 -19.24 2.20
C ALA A 138 -0.75 -18.02 2.93
N LEU A 139 -1.65 -17.29 2.26
CA LEU A 139 -2.34 -16.15 2.86
C LEU A 139 -3.15 -16.58 4.09
N ALA A 140 -3.96 -17.63 3.99
CA ALA A 140 -4.77 -18.13 5.11
C ALA A 140 -3.89 -18.58 6.28
N ARG A 141 -2.81 -19.31 6.00
CA ARG A 141 -1.89 -19.80 7.03
C ARG A 141 -1.13 -18.70 7.76
N ARG A 142 -0.78 -17.63 7.04
CA ARG A 142 0.05 -16.52 7.56
C ARG A 142 -0.76 -15.35 8.10
N THR A 143 -2.07 -15.31 7.84
CA THR A 143 -2.96 -14.30 8.41
C THR A 143 -3.24 -14.65 9.86
N ASP A 144 -3.03 -13.68 10.75
CA ASP A 144 -3.32 -13.79 12.18
C ASP A 144 -4.78 -14.25 12.38
N PRO A 145 -5.05 -15.16 13.35
CA PRO A 145 -6.42 -15.63 13.65
C PRO A 145 -7.44 -14.51 13.82
N ASP A 146 -7.06 -13.42 14.49
CA ASP A 146 -7.94 -12.26 14.72
C ASP A 146 -8.26 -11.47 13.43
N HIS A 147 -7.51 -11.72 12.35
CA HIS A 147 -7.67 -11.05 11.07
C HIS A 147 -8.13 -11.96 9.93
N GLN A 148 -8.43 -13.24 10.20
CA GLN A 148 -8.89 -14.18 9.16
C GLN A 148 -10.22 -13.78 8.51
N TRP A 149 -11.01 -12.98 9.18
CA TRP A 149 -12.23 -12.39 8.62
C TRP A 149 -11.96 -11.50 7.40
N THR A 150 -10.71 -11.04 7.18
CA THR A 150 -10.33 -10.26 6.00
C THR A 150 -10.09 -11.11 4.74
N LEU A 151 -9.94 -12.43 4.86
CA LEU A 151 -9.63 -13.32 3.75
C LEU A 151 -10.62 -13.23 2.58
N PRO A 152 -11.95 -13.12 2.81
CA PRO A 152 -12.90 -12.92 1.71
C PRO A 152 -12.66 -11.64 0.91
N ALA A 153 -12.17 -10.56 1.54
CA ALA A 153 -11.81 -9.31 0.86
C ALA A 153 -10.64 -9.53 -0.12
N PHE A 154 -9.63 -10.29 0.27
CA PHE A 154 -8.51 -10.64 -0.62
C PHE A 154 -8.92 -11.59 -1.74
N ALA A 155 -9.82 -12.52 -1.47
CA ALA A 155 -10.40 -13.38 -2.51
C ALA A 155 -11.19 -12.55 -3.53
N ARG A 156 -11.96 -11.55 -3.07
CA ARG A 156 -12.67 -10.58 -3.92
C ARG A 156 -11.69 -9.74 -4.74
N TYR A 157 -10.65 -9.19 -4.11
CA TYR A 157 -9.60 -8.39 -4.75
C TYR A 157 -8.92 -9.15 -5.89
N ARG A 158 -8.55 -10.42 -5.64
CA ARG A 158 -7.97 -11.27 -6.67
C ARG A 158 -8.90 -11.47 -7.86
N ARG A 159 -10.20 -11.66 -7.61
CA ARG A 159 -11.19 -11.88 -8.67
C ARG A 159 -11.52 -10.61 -9.45
N GLU A 160 -11.66 -9.46 -8.79
CA GLU A 160 -12.15 -8.22 -9.40
C GLU A 160 -11.02 -7.36 -9.98
N VAL A 161 -9.89 -7.30 -9.31
CA VAL A 161 -8.73 -6.48 -9.72
C VAL A 161 -7.67 -7.31 -10.44
N ALA A 162 -7.54 -8.60 -10.10
CA ALA A 162 -6.48 -9.47 -10.59
C ALA A 162 -5.07 -8.85 -10.41
N PRO A 163 -4.64 -8.52 -9.18
CA PRO A 163 -3.44 -7.72 -8.92
C PRO A 163 -2.18 -8.33 -9.53
N GLU A 164 -2.10 -9.66 -9.64
CA GLU A 164 -1.01 -10.37 -10.30
C GLU A 164 -0.93 -10.11 -11.83
N GLN A 165 -2.02 -9.64 -12.45
CA GLN A 165 -2.06 -9.33 -13.89
C GLN A 165 -1.89 -7.84 -14.18
N VAL A 166 -2.28 -6.96 -13.25
CA VAL A 166 -2.24 -5.51 -13.46
C VAL A 166 -1.02 -4.83 -12.87
N ALA A 167 -0.28 -5.50 -11.97
CA ALA A 167 0.95 -4.94 -11.41
C ALA A 167 2.10 -5.03 -12.42
N ASP A 168 2.97 -4.00 -12.44
CA ASP A 168 4.16 -3.99 -13.29
C ASP A 168 5.20 -5.04 -12.85
N ILE A 169 5.26 -5.31 -11.55
CA ILE A 169 6.15 -6.31 -10.96
C ILE A 169 5.35 -7.16 -9.97
N VAL A 170 5.45 -8.46 -10.10
CA VAL A 170 4.86 -9.41 -9.14
C VAL A 170 5.97 -10.19 -8.45
N VAL A 171 5.93 -10.18 -7.12
CA VAL A 171 6.85 -10.96 -6.29
C VAL A 171 6.06 -12.00 -5.52
N ARG A 172 6.28 -13.28 -5.82
CA ARG A 172 5.71 -14.38 -5.02
C ARG A 172 6.45 -14.47 -3.69
N THR A 173 5.69 -14.46 -2.59
CA THR A 173 6.21 -14.45 -1.23
C THR A 173 5.63 -15.56 -0.36
N ASP A 174 5.21 -16.68 -0.96
CA ASP A 174 4.68 -17.85 -0.23
C ASP A 174 5.69 -18.39 0.79
N ASP A 175 6.97 -18.37 0.41
CA ASP A 175 8.11 -18.56 1.29
C ASP A 175 8.81 -17.19 1.49
N PRO A 176 8.80 -16.63 2.72
CA PRO A 176 9.40 -15.32 2.98
C PRO A 176 10.92 -15.29 2.82
N ASP A 177 11.59 -16.45 2.93
CA ASP A 177 13.04 -16.56 2.82
C ASP A 177 13.49 -16.75 1.36
N HIS A 178 12.57 -17.16 0.47
CA HIS A 178 12.84 -17.41 -0.94
C HIS A 178 11.81 -16.69 -1.85
N PRO A 179 11.75 -15.34 -1.80
CA PRO A 179 10.85 -14.59 -2.70
C PRO A 179 11.30 -14.74 -4.15
N ALA A 180 10.35 -14.84 -5.08
CA ALA A 180 10.60 -14.95 -6.51
C ALA A 180 9.86 -13.89 -7.31
N ILE A 181 10.56 -13.16 -8.18
CA ILE A 181 9.93 -12.29 -9.17
C ILE A 181 9.29 -13.17 -10.26
N LEU A 182 8.03 -12.91 -10.56
CA LEU A 182 7.34 -13.55 -11.66
C LEU A 182 7.54 -12.73 -12.93
N ASP A 183 8.16 -13.32 -13.94
CA ASP A 183 8.26 -12.70 -15.26
C ASP A 183 6.89 -12.75 -15.95
N HIS A 184 6.30 -11.60 -16.22
CA HIS A 184 5.19 -11.49 -17.15
C HIS A 184 5.75 -11.51 -18.59
N ARG A 185 5.72 -12.70 -19.21
CA ARG A 185 5.94 -12.83 -20.66
C ARG A 185 4.64 -12.62 -21.40
#